data_14dabe17c3e52a02fae1977119073671
#
_entry.id   14dabe17c3e52a02fae1977119073671
#
_cell.length_a   1.000
_cell.length_b   1.000
_cell.length_c   1.000
_cell.angle_alpha   90.00
_cell.angle_beta   90.00
_cell.angle_gamma   90.00
#
_symmetry.space_group_name_H-M   'P 1'
#
loop_
_entity.id
_entity.type
_entity.pdbx_description
1 polymer ?
#
loop_
_entity_poly.entity_id
_entity_poly.type
_entity_poly.pdbx_seq_one_letter_code
_entity_poly.pdbx_strand_id
1 'polypeptide(L)'
;MIARNEYKKLFVEVSPAFYKNMLFNAINKKEKIMVAYQEDPSRPFRDSDFLKGEKEFEYINMTGSPWKMCRELAALVKNTHYGELIVGGYDRIYSWVAVMLSPKKKNAVIIESTLRETQKKGWRVLLKKIFFRRVNKAYVCGKSHEDLVRFFGFKGKVVDILSVGFIRRVPQPVYEERDKVTNFVYVGRLIPVKNLEWLIERFVSHPELKLTIIGTGELEEKLKAMAPENVHFTGAIPNTALPQYYQKADVFVLPSYSESYGLVVEEALNNGTPVLLSHMIGCQDNLVVNNDVGLVFKLNDVADFERQMSRICNANFYNHLRKNVSKMDFEKFEENIVRAFIG
;
A
#
# COMPACT_ATOMS: atom_id res chain seq x y z
N MET A 1 16.98 36.40 -16.42
CA MET A 1 16.88 34.96 -16.78
C MET A 1 16.54 34.21 -15.51
N ILE A 2 15.30 33.76 -15.34
CA ILE A 2 14.90 32.89 -14.24
C ILE A 2 15.64 31.57 -14.47
N ALA A 3 16.49 31.18 -13.55
CA ALA A 3 17.17 29.88 -13.60
C ALA A 3 16.08 28.80 -13.81
N ARG A 4 16.09 28.11 -14.94
CA ARG A 4 15.16 27.03 -15.21
C ARG A 4 15.52 25.90 -14.25
N ASN A 5 14.72 25.74 -13.19
CA ASN A 5 14.90 24.64 -12.27
C ASN A 5 14.82 23.31 -13.05
N GLU A 6 15.92 22.56 -13.02
CA GLU A 6 16.00 21.25 -13.65
C GLU A 6 15.73 20.17 -12.61
N TYR A 7 14.66 19.40 -12.83
CA TYR A 7 14.31 18.28 -11.96
C TYR A 7 14.70 16.96 -12.64
N LYS A 8 15.19 16.03 -11.86
CA LYS A 8 15.37 14.66 -12.39
C LYS A 8 14.03 13.99 -12.61
N LYS A 9 13.06 14.23 -11.71
CA LYS A 9 11.71 13.65 -11.80
C LYS A 9 10.63 14.69 -11.51
N LEU A 10 9.55 14.61 -12.30
CA LEU A 10 8.29 15.31 -12.06
C LEU A 10 7.22 14.25 -11.73
N PHE A 11 6.75 14.25 -10.49
CA PHE A 11 5.65 13.39 -10.06
C PHE A 11 4.32 14.09 -10.21
N VAL A 12 3.30 13.36 -10.63
CA VAL A 12 1.90 13.81 -10.68
C VAL A 12 1.08 12.84 -9.85
N GLU A 13 0.69 13.26 -8.65
CA GLU A 13 0.07 12.43 -7.63
C GLU A 13 -1.34 12.90 -7.24
N VAL A 14 -2.14 11.99 -6.70
CA VAL A 14 -3.54 12.26 -6.36
C VAL A 14 -3.67 13.07 -5.07
N SER A 15 -2.85 12.75 -4.06
CA SER A 15 -2.94 13.41 -2.75
C SER A 15 -1.65 13.24 -1.95
N PRO A 16 -1.32 14.18 -1.03
CA PRO A 16 -0.11 14.12 -0.21
C PRO A 16 -0.29 13.12 0.95
N ALA A 17 -0.19 11.82 0.67
CA ALA A 17 -0.18 10.79 1.70
C ALA A 17 1.16 10.76 2.43
N PHE A 18 1.16 10.59 3.76
CA PHE A 18 2.39 10.63 4.57
C PHE A 18 3.44 9.62 4.09
N TYR A 19 3.05 8.40 3.77
CA TYR A 19 3.95 7.34 3.29
C TYR A 19 4.61 7.66 1.96
N LYS A 20 3.93 8.40 1.06
CA LYS A 20 4.49 8.90 -0.19
C LYS A 20 5.39 10.10 0.04
N ASN A 21 5.02 11.03 0.94
CA ASN A 21 5.84 12.17 1.27
C ASN A 21 7.20 11.73 1.86
N MET A 22 7.20 10.72 2.73
CA MET A 22 8.44 10.14 3.26
C MET A 22 9.33 9.55 2.14
N LEU A 23 8.74 8.80 1.21
CA LEU A 23 9.46 8.29 0.03
C LEU A 23 9.99 9.43 -0.84
N PHE A 24 9.18 10.45 -1.12
CA PHE A 24 9.61 11.58 -1.95
C PHE A 24 10.72 12.40 -1.29
N ASN A 25 10.68 12.58 0.04
CA ASN A 25 11.78 13.19 0.78
C ASN A 25 13.08 12.40 0.60
N ALA A 26 13.01 11.07 0.71
CA ALA A 26 14.19 10.22 0.53
C ALA A 26 14.74 10.26 -0.91
N ILE A 27 13.86 10.27 -1.92
CA ILE A 27 14.28 10.45 -3.32
C ILE A 27 14.90 11.84 -3.52
N ASN A 28 14.27 12.91 -2.97
CA ASN A 28 14.75 14.29 -3.13
C ASN A 28 16.14 14.52 -2.55
N LYS A 29 16.51 13.79 -1.48
CA LYS A 29 17.89 13.82 -0.93
C LYS A 29 18.95 13.30 -1.90
N LYS A 30 18.55 12.52 -2.91
CA LYS A 30 19.45 11.94 -3.92
C LYS A 30 19.33 12.62 -5.28
N GLU A 31 18.12 12.95 -5.68
CA GLU A 31 17.81 13.56 -6.98
C GLU A 31 16.71 14.60 -6.80
N LYS A 32 16.97 15.85 -7.25
CA LYS A 32 15.97 16.93 -7.16
C LYS A 32 14.69 16.56 -7.88
N ILE A 33 13.56 16.58 -7.15
CA ILE A 33 12.24 16.25 -7.66
C ILE A 33 11.25 17.41 -7.50
N MET A 34 10.19 17.34 -8.27
CA MET A 34 8.99 18.17 -8.10
C MET A 34 7.75 17.27 -8.05
N VAL A 35 6.79 17.60 -7.19
CA VAL A 35 5.55 16.85 -7.05
C VAL A 35 4.36 17.76 -7.27
N ALA A 36 3.47 17.37 -8.19
CA ALA A 36 2.20 18.03 -8.44
C ALA A 36 1.07 17.19 -7.84
N TYR A 37 0.44 17.68 -6.76
CA TYR A 37 -0.70 17.05 -6.13
C TYR A 37 -2.01 17.56 -6.71
N GLN A 38 -2.97 16.66 -6.83
CA GLN A 38 -4.32 16.95 -7.26
C GLN A 38 -5.24 16.86 -6.06
N GLU A 39 -5.69 17.99 -5.55
CA GLU A 39 -6.70 17.98 -4.48
C GLU A 39 -8.07 17.71 -5.11
N ASP A 40 -8.62 16.55 -4.84
CA ASP A 40 -9.96 16.15 -5.25
C ASP A 40 -10.96 16.41 -4.12
N PRO A 41 -11.75 17.49 -4.20
CA PRO A 41 -12.71 17.85 -3.14
C PRO A 41 -13.82 16.80 -2.95
N SER A 42 -14.03 15.91 -3.93
CA SER A 42 -15.07 14.88 -3.87
C SER A 42 -14.68 13.64 -3.05
N ARG A 43 -13.44 13.55 -2.63
CA ARG A 43 -13.02 12.44 -1.75
C ARG A 43 -13.31 12.79 -0.31
N PRO A 44 -14.10 11.95 0.39
CA PRO A 44 -14.32 12.14 1.83
C PRO A 44 -12.94 12.20 2.52
N PHE A 45 -12.83 13.12 3.46
CA PHE A 45 -11.65 13.37 4.27
C PHE A 45 -11.01 12.04 4.70
N ARG A 46 -9.81 11.78 4.23
CA ARG A 46 -8.93 10.84 4.91
C ARG A 46 -8.51 11.55 6.19
N ASP A 47 -8.39 10.78 7.26
CA ASP A 47 -7.94 11.24 8.56
C ASP A 47 -6.80 12.27 8.43
N SER A 48 -6.86 13.34 9.21
CA SER A 48 -5.84 14.40 9.17
C SER A 48 -4.42 13.85 9.32
N ASP A 49 -4.24 12.75 10.06
CA ASP A 49 -2.94 12.07 10.20
C ASP A 49 -2.44 11.43 8.91
N PHE A 50 -3.35 11.03 8.00
CA PHE A 50 -2.95 10.48 6.70
C PHE A 50 -2.30 11.54 5.78
N LEU A 51 -2.70 12.80 5.93
CA LEU A 51 -2.18 13.91 5.12
C LEU A 51 -1.01 14.64 5.80
N LYS A 52 -0.72 14.33 7.07
CA LYS A 52 0.39 14.90 7.82
C LYS A 52 1.71 14.24 7.40
N GLY A 53 2.60 15.02 6.83
CA GLY A 53 3.97 14.61 6.50
C GLY A 53 4.73 15.84 6.03
N GLU A 54 5.90 16.04 6.58
CA GLU A 54 6.82 17.08 6.10
C GLU A 54 7.17 16.82 4.65
N LYS A 55 7.30 17.88 3.88
CA LYS A 55 7.66 17.85 2.47
C LYS A 55 8.97 18.64 2.30
N GLU A 56 10.05 17.92 2.15
CA GLU A 56 11.41 18.47 1.94
C GLU A 56 11.75 18.60 0.44
N PHE A 57 10.73 18.65 -0.42
CA PHE A 57 10.83 18.75 -1.88
C PHE A 57 9.95 19.87 -2.42
N GLU A 58 10.23 20.33 -3.63
CA GLU A 58 9.38 21.32 -4.30
C GLU A 58 8.04 20.68 -4.72
N TYR A 59 6.93 21.33 -4.39
CA TYR A 59 5.59 20.83 -4.74
C TYR A 59 4.62 21.94 -5.09
N ILE A 60 3.57 21.56 -5.80
CA ILE A 60 2.38 22.38 -6.04
C ILE A 60 1.12 21.60 -5.71
N ASN A 61 0.15 22.28 -5.10
CA ASN A 61 -1.20 21.77 -4.93
C ASN A 61 -2.09 22.38 -6.01
N MET A 62 -2.61 21.54 -6.91
CA MET A 62 -3.58 21.97 -7.92
C MET A 62 -4.98 21.83 -7.33
N THR A 63 -5.73 22.91 -7.33
CA THR A 63 -7.06 23.01 -6.72
C THR A 63 -8.06 23.61 -7.70
N GLY A 64 -9.35 23.31 -7.50
CA GLY A 64 -10.45 23.91 -8.25
C GLY A 64 -11.08 22.98 -9.27
N SER A 65 -11.63 23.52 -10.36
CA SER A 65 -12.31 22.71 -11.38
C SER A 65 -11.34 21.79 -12.12
N PRO A 66 -11.79 20.60 -12.59
CA PRO A 66 -10.96 19.71 -13.38
C PRO A 66 -10.30 20.36 -14.58
N TRP A 67 -10.99 21.28 -15.26
CA TRP A 67 -10.44 22.04 -16.40
C TRP A 67 -9.31 22.98 -15.98
N LYS A 68 -9.46 23.69 -14.85
CA LYS A 68 -8.41 24.55 -14.33
C LYS A 68 -7.17 23.73 -13.99
N MET A 69 -7.34 22.63 -13.26
CA MET A 69 -6.22 21.74 -12.88
C MET A 69 -5.54 21.12 -14.11
N CYS A 70 -6.30 20.67 -15.13
CA CYS A 70 -5.72 20.17 -16.38
C CYS A 70 -4.89 21.23 -17.10
N ARG A 71 -5.34 22.50 -17.11
CA ARG A 71 -4.61 23.61 -17.75
C ARG A 71 -3.34 23.96 -16.97
N GLU A 72 -3.40 24.01 -15.66
CA GLU A 72 -2.24 24.23 -14.78
C GLU A 72 -1.20 23.12 -14.96
N LEU A 73 -1.64 21.87 -14.96
CA LEU A 73 -0.77 20.71 -15.20
C LEU A 73 -0.16 20.73 -16.61
N ALA A 74 -0.93 21.10 -17.63
CA ALA A 74 -0.43 21.23 -18.98
C ALA A 74 0.67 22.30 -19.09
N ALA A 75 0.48 23.44 -18.42
CA ALA A 75 1.49 24.49 -18.33
C ALA A 75 2.73 24.01 -17.59
N LEU A 76 2.56 23.30 -16.46
CA LEU A 76 3.66 22.73 -15.69
C LEU A 76 4.51 21.77 -16.53
N VAL A 77 3.86 20.78 -17.17
CA VAL A 77 4.55 19.76 -17.99
C VAL A 77 5.31 20.39 -19.16
N LYS A 78 4.77 21.46 -19.77
CA LYS A 78 5.42 22.16 -20.91
C LYS A 78 6.57 23.07 -20.49
N ASN A 79 6.46 23.73 -19.33
CA ASN A 79 7.38 24.77 -18.90
C ASN A 79 8.46 24.28 -17.92
N THR A 80 8.32 23.05 -17.38
CA THR A 80 9.28 22.46 -16.46
C THR A 80 10.29 21.59 -17.20
N HIS A 81 11.57 21.72 -16.84
CA HIS A 81 12.61 20.79 -17.31
C HIS A 81 12.70 19.60 -16.36
N TYR A 82 12.44 18.40 -16.88
CA TYR A 82 12.53 17.14 -16.11
C TYR A 82 13.14 16.03 -16.95
N GLY A 83 13.82 15.09 -16.27
CA GLY A 83 14.34 13.88 -16.89
C GLY A 83 13.24 12.82 -17.13
N GLU A 84 12.40 12.59 -16.12
CA GLU A 84 11.32 11.61 -16.13
C GLU A 84 10.03 12.23 -15.58
N LEU A 85 8.88 11.93 -16.22
CA LEU A 85 7.53 12.24 -15.75
C LEU A 85 6.94 10.95 -15.17
N ILE A 86 6.54 10.97 -13.91
CA ILE A 86 5.98 9.80 -13.22
C ILE A 86 4.57 10.15 -12.74
N VAL A 87 3.56 9.42 -13.23
CA VAL A 87 2.17 9.63 -12.81
C VAL A 87 1.71 8.53 -11.84
N GLY A 88 1.02 8.93 -10.78
CA GLY A 88 0.47 8.04 -9.75
C GLY A 88 -0.84 7.38 -10.20
N GLY A 89 -0.76 6.49 -11.18
CA GLY A 89 -1.92 5.78 -11.72
C GLY A 89 -2.36 6.24 -13.10
N TYR A 90 -3.39 5.58 -13.62
CA TYR A 90 -3.88 5.75 -15.01
C TYR A 90 -5.40 6.03 -15.09
N ASP A 91 -6.07 6.09 -13.96
CA ASP A 91 -7.54 6.25 -13.90
C ASP A 91 -7.99 7.72 -13.87
N ARG A 92 -7.05 8.65 -13.72
CA ARG A 92 -7.35 10.08 -13.64
C ARG A 92 -7.02 10.81 -14.91
N ILE A 93 -7.90 11.75 -15.31
CA ILE A 93 -7.72 12.58 -16.50
C ILE A 93 -6.40 13.36 -16.46
N TYR A 94 -5.93 13.76 -15.29
CA TYR A 94 -4.67 14.47 -15.11
C TYR A 94 -3.46 13.63 -15.54
N SER A 95 -3.43 12.34 -15.17
CA SER A 95 -2.39 11.42 -15.63
C SER A 95 -2.36 11.32 -17.15
N TRP A 96 -3.55 11.33 -17.79
CA TRP A 96 -3.65 11.35 -19.25
C TRP A 96 -3.12 12.65 -19.85
N VAL A 97 -3.51 13.81 -19.32
CA VAL A 97 -3.01 15.12 -19.76
C VAL A 97 -1.49 15.16 -19.70
N ALA A 98 -0.92 14.77 -18.55
CA ALA A 98 0.52 14.76 -18.35
C ALA A 98 1.24 13.85 -19.37
N VAL A 99 0.80 12.60 -19.50
CA VAL A 99 1.42 11.58 -20.36
C VAL A 99 1.27 11.91 -21.85
N MET A 100 0.16 12.54 -22.26
CA MET A 100 -0.06 12.93 -23.66
C MET A 100 0.80 14.12 -24.07
N LEU A 101 1.05 15.06 -23.16
CA LEU A 101 1.85 16.26 -23.42
C LEU A 101 3.37 16.02 -23.31
N SER A 102 3.76 15.03 -22.51
CA SER A 102 5.17 14.68 -22.33
C SER A 102 5.68 13.72 -23.41
N PRO A 103 6.96 13.78 -23.79
CA PRO A 103 7.56 12.81 -24.69
C PRO A 103 7.49 11.38 -24.10
N LYS A 104 7.04 10.41 -24.92
CA LYS A 104 6.86 9.02 -24.49
C LYS A 104 8.08 8.46 -23.73
N LYS A 105 9.30 8.74 -24.20
CA LYS A 105 10.56 8.25 -23.61
C LYS A 105 10.78 8.68 -22.17
N LYS A 106 10.12 9.76 -21.73
CA LYS A 106 10.18 10.29 -20.37
C LYS A 106 9.04 9.80 -19.47
N ASN A 107 7.99 9.19 -20.04
CA ASN A 107 6.78 8.85 -19.32
C ASN A 107 6.92 7.56 -18.52
N ALA A 108 6.60 7.63 -17.27
CA ALA A 108 6.50 6.49 -16.35
C ALA A 108 5.17 6.54 -15.59
N VAL A 109 4.74 5.39 -15.09
CA VAL A 109 3.53 5.25 -14.27
C VAL A 109 3.81 4.38 -13.05
N ILE A 110 3.31 4.78 -11.88
CA ILE A 110 3.27 3.92 -10.68
C ILE A 110 1.96 3.15 -10.70
N ILE A 111 2.03 1.86 -10.49
CA ILE A 111 0.89 0.96 -10.48
C ILE A 111 0.59 0.50 -9.06
N GLU A 112 -0.54 0.95 -8.54
CA GLU A 112 -1.04 0.59 -7.22
C GLU A 112 -2.30 -0.30 -7.28
N SER A 113 -2.74 -0.70 -8.49
CA SER A 113 -3.88 -1.59 -8.70
C SER A 113 -3.41 -2.95 -9.20
N THR A 114 -4.19 -3.99 -8.93
CA THR A 114 -3.92 -5.34 -9.42
C THR A 114 -4.88 -5.73 -10.56
N LEU A 115 -4.52 -6.79 -11.30
CA LEU A 115 -5.39 -7.33 -12.34
C LEU A 115 -6.71 -7.88 -11.76
N ARG A 116 -6.74 -8.23 -10.48
CA ARG A 116 -7.91 -8.76 -9.77
C ARG A 116 -9.02 -7.71 -9.62
N GLU A 117 -8.62 -6.45 -9.38
CA GLU A 117 -9.53 -5.31 -9.18
C GLU A 117 -9.99 -4.67 -10.48
N THR A 118 -9.43 -5.09 -11.60
CA THR A 118 -9.58 -4.39 -12.88
C THR A 118 -10.61 -5.07 -13.78
N GLN A 119 -11.50 -4.27 -14.38
CA GLN A 119 -12.38 -4.75 -15.44
C GLN A 119 -11.57 -5.24 -16.65
N LYS A 120 -11.82 -6.50 -17.06
CA LYS A 120 -11.07 -7.18 -18.14
C LYS A 120 -11.72 -7.03 -19.50
N LYS A 121 -12.91 -6.41 -19.62
CA LYS A 121 -13.69 -6.28 -20.86
C LYS A 121 -14.26 -4.86 -20.99
N GLY A 122 -14.62 -4.48 -22.23
CA GLY A 122 -15.29 -3.21 -22.53
C GLY A 122 -14.35 -2.10 -23.04
N TRP A 123 -14.93 -0.97 -23.44
CA TRP A 123 -14.24 0.18 -24.05
C TRP A 123 -13.16 0.80 -23.14
N ARG A 124 -13.34 0.73 -21.82
CA ARG A 124 -12.35 1.20 -20.84
C ARG A 124 -11.02 0.46 -20.93
N VAL A 125 -11.04 -0.82 -21.29
CA VAL A 125 -9.81 -1.61 -21.53
C VAL A 125 -9.05 -1.06 -22.73
N LEU A 126 -9.76 -0.67 -23.81
CA LEU A 126 -9.13 -0.07 -24.99
C LEU A 126 -8.46 1.26 -24.64
N LEU A 127 -9.14 2.12 -23.88
CA LEU A 127 -8.54 3.38 -23.41
C LEU A 127 -7.26 3.10 -22.60
N LYS A 128 -7.31 2.19 -21.63
CA LYS A 128 -6.11 1.84 -20.85
C LYS A 128 -4.96 1.35 -21.73
N LYS A 129 -5.24 0.55 -22.77
CA LYS A 129 -4.22 0.16 -23.77
C LYS A 129 -3.61 1.37 -24.52
N ILE A 130 -4.41 2.39 -24.84
CA ILE A 130 -3.92 3.62 -25.45
C ILE A 130 -2.99 4.37 -24.48
N PHE A 131 -3.38 4.48 -23.21
CA PHE A 131 -2.54 5.09 -22.17
C PHE A 131 -1.17 4.40 -22.08
N PHE A 132 -1.16 3.07 -21.94
CA PHE A 132 0.07 2.30 -21.80
C PHE A 132 0.98 2.35 -23.05
N ARG A 133 0.45 2.63 -24.25
CA ARG A 133 1.27 2.91 -25.44
C ARG A 133 2.08 4.21 -25.35
N ARG A 134 1.65 5.15 -24.50
CA ARG A 134 2.33 6.43 -24.26
C ARG A 134 3.31 6.37 -23.09
N VAL A 135 3.38 5.25 -22.37
CA VAL A 135 4.27 5.03 -21.23
C VAL A 135 5.49 4.22 -21.68
N ASN A 136 6.65 4.53 -21.12
CA ASN A 136 7.92 3.85 -21.40
C ASN A 136 8.39 2.98 -20.23
N LYS A 137 8.04 3.36 -18.99
CA LYS A 137 8.44 2.67 -17.77
C LYS A 137 7.22 2.49 -16.85
N ALA A 138 7.09 1.34 -16.22
CA ALA A 138 6.08 1.09 -15.18
C ALA A 138 6.79 0.69 -13.88
N TYR A 139 6.50 1.41 -12.81
CA TYR A 139 6.89 1.09 -11.46
C TYR A 139 5.80 0.23 -10.82
N VAL A 140 6.14 -0.96 -10.36
CA VAL A 140 5.20 -1.98 -9.86
C VAL A 140 5.65 -2.49 -8.49
N CYS A 141 4.70 -2.98 -7.68
CA CYS A 141 4.98 -3.63 -6.40
C CYS A 141 4.71 -5.13 -6.52
N GLY A 142 5.55 -5.81 -7.30
CA GLY A 142 5.50 -7.24 -7.49
C GLY A 142 4.67 -7.72 -8.67
N LYS A 143 4.56 -9.05 -8.78
CA LYS A 143 4.05 -9.77 -9.95
C LYS A 143 2.60 -9.43 -10.31
N SER A 144 1.72 -9.29 -9.33
CA SER A 144 0.29 -8.99 -9.57
C SER A 144 0.06 -7.65 -10.27
N HIS A 145 0.92 -6.66 -9.99
CA HIS A 145 0.90 -5.35 -10.65
C HIS A 145 1.56 -5.42 -12.03
N GLU A 146 2.64 -6.21 -12.20
CA GLU A 146 3.22 -6.46 -13.52
C GLU A 146 2.21 -7.13 -14.45
N ASP A 147 1.49 -8.14 -13.99
CA ASP A 147 0.47 -8.84 -14.79
C ASP A 147 -0.62 -7.88 -15.29
N LEU A 148 -0.98 -6.87 -14.49
CA LEU A 148 -1.91 -5.83 -14.89
C LEU A 148 -1.39 -5.04 -16.10
N VAL A 149 -0.17 -4.53 -16.05
CA VAL A 149 0.38 -3.71 -17.15
C VAL A 149 0.59 -4.55 -18.41
N ARG A 150 1.00 -5.80 -18.27
CA ARG A 150 1.15 -6.74 -19.40
C ARG A 150 -0.21 -7.05 -20.03
N PHE A 151 -1.27 -7.22 -19.23
CA PHE A 151 -2.63 -7.38 -19.74
C PHE A 151 -3.09 -6.19 -20.62
N PHE A 152 -2.71 -4.95 -20.28
CA PHE A 152 -2.97 -3.80 -21.10
C PHE A 152 -2.01 -3.63 -22.29
N GLY A 153 -1.14 -4.61 -22.54
CA GLY A 153 -0.21 -4.62 -23.67
C GLY A 153 1.02 -3.73 -23.50
N PHE A 154 1.38 -3.41 -22.26
CA PHE A 154 2.61 -2.67 -21.96
C PHE A 154 3.85 -3.50 -22.32
N LYS A 155 4.75 -2.90 -23.11
CA LYS A 155 5.99 -3.53 -23.59
C LYS A 155 7.26 -2.81 -23.09
N GLY A 156 7.08 -1.75 -22.28
CA GLY A 156 8.21 -0.98 -21.75
C GLY A 156 8.92 -1.65 -20.58
N LYS A 157 9.85 -0.91 -19.98
CA LYS A 157 10.61 -1.38 -18.82
C LYS A 157 9.69 -1.46 -17.60
N VAL A 158 9.69 -2.60 -16.92
CA VAL A 158 9.06 -2.77 -15.60
C VAL A 158 10.15 -2.67 -14.54
N VAL A 159 9.89 -1.92 -13.48
CA VAL A 159 10.78 -1.75 -12.33
C VAL A 159 9.97 -2.11 -11.09
N ASP A 160 10.40 -3.09 -10.34
CA ASP A 160 9.81 -3.43 -9.05
C ASP A 160 10.33 -2.45 -8.00
N ILE A 161 9.38 -1.72 -7.39
CA ILE A 161 9.67 -0.73 -6.33
C ILE A 161 9.40 -1.28 -4.93
N LEU A 162 9.09 -2.56 -4.82
CA LEU A 162 8.90 -3.33 -3.59
C LEU A 162 7.72 -2.83 -2.73
N SER A 163 7.53 -1.53 -2.54
CA SER A 163 6.44 -0.93 -1.76
C SER A 163 5.91 0.36 -2.40
N VAL A 164 4.68 0.74 -2.05
CA VAL A 164 4.00 1.96 -2.54
C VAL A 164 4.43 3.23 -1.79
N GLY A 165 5.26 3.11 -0.78
CA GLY A 165 5.75 4.22 0.04
C GLY A 165 6.49 3.72 1.26
N PHE A 166 6.78 4.61 2.22
CA PHE A 166 7.46 4.26 3.46
C PHE A 166 6.49 4.20 4.63
N ILE A 167 6.62 3.16 5.45
CA ILE A 167 5.95 3.09 6.74
C ILE A 167 6.67 3.99 7.76
N ARG A 168 6.00 4.29 8.87
CA ARG A 168 6.69 4.87 10.05
C ARG A 168 7.47 3.76 10.75
N ARG A 169 8.75 3.67 10.44
CA ARG A 169 9.63 2.69 11.10
C ARG A 169 9.75 2.95 12.61
N VAL A 170 9.74 1.87 13.34
CA VAL A 170 10.11 1.82 14.76
C VAL A 170 11.22 0.79 14.93
N PRO A 171 12.06 0.90 15.97
CA PRO A 171 12.98 -0.17 16.30
C PRO A 171 12.23 -1.50 16.48
N GLN A 172 12.69 -2.55 15.82
CA GLN A 172 12.10 -3.85 15.99
C GLN A 172 12.28 -4.32 17.45
N PRO A 173 11.27 -4.97 18.05
CA PRO A 173 11.41 -5.55 19.38
C PRO A 173 12.45 -6.67 19.34
N VAL A 174 13.14 -6.85 20.46
CA VAL A 174 14.05 -7.98 20.62
C VAL A 174 13.26 -9.28 20.46
N TYR A 175 13.84 -10.21 19.70
CA TYR A 175 13.23 -11.52 19.51
C TYR A 175 13.18 -12.29 20.82
N GLU A 176 11.99 -12.76 21.17
CA GLU A 176 11.73 -13.63 22.30
C GLU A 176 10.78 -14.74 21.85
N GLU A 177 11.03 -15.97 22.28
CA GLU A 177 10.13 -17.09 22.00
C GLU A 177 8.79 -16.93 22.73
N ARG A 178 7.74 -17.45 22.11
CA ARG A 178 6.39 -17.52 22.69
C ARG A 178 5.98 -18.97 22.90
N ASP A 179 5.47 -19.26 24.07
CA ASP A 179 4.93 -20.60 24.39
C ASP A 179 3.51 -20.78 23.85
N LYS A 180 2.78 -19.67 23.68
CA LYS A 180 1.39 -19.66 23.19
C LYS A 180 1.17 -18.52 22.21
N VAL A 181 0.32 -18.77 21.24
CA VAL A 181 -0.14 -17.80 20.23
C VAL A 181 -1.65 -17.66 20.38
N THR A 182 -2.09 -16.55 20.94
CA THR A 182 -3.50 -16.34 21.27
C THR A 182 -4.04 -14.97 20.91
N ASN A 183 -3.18 -13.97 20.68
CA ASN A 183 -3.59 -12.58 20.47
C ASN A 183 -3.45 -12.19 19.02
N PHE A 184 -4.57 -11.98 18.34
CA PHE A 184 -4.64 -11.52 16.97
C PHE A 184 -4.98 -10.04 16.93
N VAL A 185 -4.44 -9.33 15.93
CA VAL A 185 -4.78 -7.94 15.68
C VAL A 185 -5.13 -7.71 14.22
N TYR A 186 -6.17 -6.92 13.99
CA TYR A 186 -6.52 -6.33 12.72
C TYR A 186 -6.40 -4.81 12.80
N VAL A 187 -5.85 -4.18 11.78
CA VAL A 187 -5.75 -2.71 11.67
C VAL A 187 -6.27 -2.29 10.29
N GLY A 188 -7.26 -1.41 10.27
CA GLY A 188 -7.80 -0.88 9.03
C GLY A 188 -9.23 -0.37 9.12
N ARG A 189 -9.75 0.14 8.00
CA ARG A 189 -11.13 0.64 7.93
C ARG A 189 -12.13 -0.52 8.06
N LEU A 190 -13.25 -0.27 8.73
CA LEU A 190 -14.33 -1.24 8.91
C LEU A 190 -15.34 -1.10 7.75
N ILE A 191 -14.95 -1.60 6.57
CA ILE A 191 -15.71 -1.51 5.31
C ILE A 191 -15.82 -2.89 4.64
N PRO A 192 -16.81 -3.14 3.75
CA PRO A 192 -17.09 -4.48 3.22
C PRO A 192 -15.91 -5.20 2.58
N VAL A 193 -15.03 -4.46 1.86
CA VAL A 193 -13.87 -5.06 1.20
C VAL A 193 -12.87 -5.70 2.19
N LYS A 194 -12.94 -5.34 3.48
CA LYS A 194 -12.06 -5.88 4.52
C LYS A 194 -12.52 -7.21 5.10
N ASN A 195 -13.75 -7.65 4.79
CA ASN A 195 -14.27 -8.99 5.11
C ASN A 195 -14.25 -9.36 6.60
N LEU A 196 -14.53 -8.37 7.46
CA LEU A 196 -14.43 -8.55 8.91
C LEU A 196 -15.58 -9.38 9.49
N GLU A 197 -16.75 -9.37 8.88
CA GLU A 197 -17.88 -10.22 9.28
C GLU A 197 -17.46 -11.70 9.26
N TRP A 198 -16.87 -12.12 8.14
CA TRP A 198 -16.35 -13.48 7.99
C TRP A 198 -15.24 -13.80 9.00
N LEU A 199 -14.33 -12.85 9.29
CA LEU A 199 -13.28 -13.05 10.28
C LEU A 199 -13.86 -13.24 11.69
N ILE A 200 -14.81 -12.39 12.10
CA ILE A 200 -15.45 -12.47 13.42
C ILE A 200 -16.15 -13.84 13.59
N GLU A 201 -16.87 -14.32 12.57
CA GLU A 201 -17.47 -15.66 12.59
C GLU A 201 -16.45 -16.78 12.86
N ARG A 202 -15.21 -16.65 12.37
CA ARG A 202 -14.17 -17.66 12.68
C ARG A 202 -13.75 -17.60 14.14
N PHE A 203 -13.69 -16.42 14.74
CA PHE A 203 -13.33 -16.26 16.17
C PHE A 203 -14.45 -16.71 17.11
N VAL A 204 -15.69 -16.84 16.66
CA VAL A 204 -16.76 -17.52 17.45
C VAL A 204 -16.39 -18.97 17.76
N SER A 205 -15.74 -19.66 16.83
CA SER A 205 -15.34 -21.07 16.99
C SER A 205 -14.05 -21.25 17.81
N HIS A 206 -13.36 -20.16 18.16
CA HIS A 206 -12.07 -20.16 18.87
C HIS A 206 -12.10 -19.24 20.09
N PRO A 207 -12.88 -19.55 21.15
CA PRO A 207 -13.00 -18.68 22.33
C PRO A 207 -11.68 -18.50 23.11
N GLU A 208 -10.70 -19.38 22.93
CA GLU A 208 -9.35 -19.30 23.48
C GLU A 208 -8.47 -18.27 22.80
N LEU A 209 -8.82 -17.82 21.58
CA LEU A 209 -8.11 -16.80 20.81
C LEU A 209 -8.77 -15.44 21.01
N LYS A 210 -7.96 -14.39 21.07
CA LYS A 210 -8.42 -13.00 21.19
C LYS A 210 -8.16 -12.25 19.89
N LEU A 211 -9.15 -11.47 19.43
CA LEU A 211 -9.00 -10.60 18.28
C LEU A 211 -9.21 -9.14 18.70
N THR A 212 -8.21 -8.30 18.47
CA THR A 212 -8.33 -6.84 18.61
C THR A 212 -8.53 -6.21 17.24
N ILE A 213 -9.64 -5.52 17.04
CA ILE A 213 -9.99 -4.79 15.81
C ILE A 213 -9.76 -3.30 16.01
N ILE A 214 -8.81 -2.75 15.26
CA ILE A 214 -8.42 -1.34 15.32
C ILE A 214 -8.86 -0.62 14.05
N GLY A 215 -9.65 0.43 14.23
CA GLY A 215 -10.16 1.28 13.16
C GLY A 215 -11.62 1.61 13.30
N THR A 216 -12.15 2.36 12.33
CA THR A 216 -13.55 2.78 12.24
C THR A 216 -14.06 2.59 10.81
N GLY A 217 -15.38 2.63 10.63
CA GLY A 217 -15.99 2.56 9.31
C GLY A 217 -17.48 2.28 9.37
N GLU A 218 -18.10 2.23 8.20
CA GLU A 218 -19.56 2.08 8.04
C GLU A 218 -20.13 0.77 8.63
N LEU A 219 -19.28 -0.25 8.82
CA LEU A 219 -19.72 -1.54 9.38
C LEU A 219 -19.54 -1.64 10.90
N GLU A 220 -19.02 -0.61 11.57
CA GLU A 220 -18.62 -0.69 12.99
C GLU A 220 -19.73 -1.22 13.90
N GLU A 221 -20.93 -0.63 13.85
CA GLU A 221 -22.06 -1.04 14.69
C GLU A 221 -22.51 -2.47 14.39
N LYS A 222 -22.56 -2.85 13.13
CA LYS A 222 -22.90 -4.22 12.71
C LYS A 222 -21.90 -5.24 13.23
N LEU A 223 -20.61 -4.93 13.11
CA LEU A 223 -19.52 -5.82 13.55
C LEU A 223 -19.51 -5.98 15.07
N LYS A 224 -19.74 -4.88 15.81
CA LYS A 224 -19.87 -4.94 17.28
C LYS A 224 -21.07 -5.80 17.73
N ALA A 225 -22.20 -5.69 17.03
CA ALA A 225 -23.41 -6.44 17.38
C ALA A 225 -23.29 -7.97 17.17
N MET A 226 -22.39 -8.41 16.30
CA MET A 226 -22.15 -9.85 16.04
C MET A 226 -20.92 -10.43 16.75
N ALA A 227 -20.11 -9.57 17.39
CA ALA A 227 -18.86 -9.97 17.97
C ALA A 227 -19.03 -10.79 19.26
N PRO A 228 -18.34 -11.92 19.41
CA PRO A 228 -18.26 -12.66 20.65
C PRO A 228 -17.35 -11.93 21.66
N GLU A 229 -17.36 -12.40 22.92
CA GLU A 229 -16.61 -11.76 24.03
C GLU A 229 -15.09 -11.70 23.79
N ASN A 230 -14.53 -12.58 22.99
CA ASN A 230 -13.08 -12.62 22.67
C ASN A 230 -12.69 -11.69 21.51
N VAL A 231 -13.63 -10.89 20.96
CA VAL A 231 -13.36 -9.89 19.91
C VAL A 231 -13.57 -8.48 20.45
N HIS A 232 -12.51 -7.67 20.44
CA HIS A 232 -12.49 -6.34 21.05
C HIS A 232 -12.27 -5.25 20.01
N PHE A 233 -13.05 -4.17 20.10
CA PHE A 233 -12.91 -2.99 19.23
C PHE A 233 -12.31 -1.83 20.01
N THR A 234 -11.27 -1.19 19.42
CA THR A 234 -10.63 -0.01 20.05
C THR A 234 -11.10 1.31 19.46
N GLY A 235 -11.81 1.28 18.31
CA GLY A 235 -12.00 2.47 17.48
C GLY A 235 -10.71 2.87 16.75
N ALA A 236 -10.64 4.11 16.28
CA ALA A 236 -9.45 4.65 15.62
C ALA A 236 -8.32 4.89 16.64
N ILE A 237 -7.13 4.46 16.29
CA ILE A 237 -5.90 4.68 17.08
C ILE A 237 -4.95 5.54 16.23
N PRO A 238 -4.33 6.61 16.79
CA PRO A 238 -3.32 7.38 16.09
C PRO A 238 -2.16 6.50 15.61
N ASN A 239 -1.65 6.76 14.40
CA ASN A 239 -0.56 5.95 13.82
C ASN A 239 0.69 5.86 14.71
N THR A 240 0.93 6.87 15.55
CA THR A 240 2.05 6.89 16.51
C THR A 240 1.86 5.91 17.67
N ALA A 241 0.63 5.50 17.95
CA ALA A 241 0.31 4.54 19.01
C ALA A 241 0.07 3.10 18.49
N LEU A 242 -0.02 2.89 17.17
CA LEU A 242 -0.20 1.55 16.58
C LEU A 242 0.91 0.56 16.91
N PRO A 243 2.21 0.97 16.98
CA PRO A 243 3.29 0.03 17.28
C PRO A 243 3.06 -0.82 18.52
N GLN A 244 2.54 -0.24 19.60
CA GLN A 244 2.28 -0.99 20.84
C GLN A 244 1.23 -2.11 20.68
N TYR A 245 0.27 -1.94 19.76
CA TYR A 245 -0.75 -2.95 19.48
C TYR A 245 -0.19 -4.09 18.64
N TYR A 246 0.59 -3.77 17.61
CA TYR A 246 1.29 -4.79 16.84
C TYR A 246 2.23 -5.61 17.72
N GLN A 247 3.07 -4.96 18.55
CA GLN A 247 4.05 -5.63 19.42
C GLN A 247 3.42 -6.50 20.52
N LYS A 248 2.21 -6.14 20.98
CA LYS A 248 1.44 -6.95 21.96
C LYS A 248 0.72 -8.12 21.32
N ALA A 249 0.41 -8.03 20.04
CA ALA A 249 -0.22 -9.12 19.31
C ALA A 249 0.80 -10.22 18.97
N ASP A 250 0.29 -11.44 18.84
CA ASP A 250 1.07 -12.54 18.31
C ASP A 250 0.98 -12.56 16.77
N VAL A 251 -0.19 -12.34 16.20
CA VAL A 251 -0.44 -12.43 14.76
C VAL A 251 -1.24 -11.23 14.27
N PHE A 252 -0.79 -10.62 13.18
CA PHE A 252 -1.61 -9.68 12.43
C PHE A 252 -2.44 -10.45 11.39
N VAL A 253 -3.76 -10.23 11.35
CA VAL A 253 -4.66 -10.92 10.42
C VAL A 253 -5.32 -9.93 9.46
N LEU A 254 -5.30 -10.24 8.14
CA LEU A 254 -5.92 -9.40 7.10
C LEU A 254 -6.73 -10.25 6.11
N PRO A 255 -8.06 -10.38 6.29
CA PRO A 255 -8.93 -11.25 5.50
C PRO A 255 -9.52 -10.57 4.26
N SER A 256 -8.97 -9.44 3.81
CA SER A 256 -9.55 -8.58 2.78
C SER A 256 -9.86 -9.31 1.48
N TYR A 257 -11.00 -8.98 0.86
CA TYR A 257 -11.37 -9.40 -0.50
C TYR A 257 -10.47 -8.80 -1.57
N SER A 258 -9.89 -7.65 -1.29
CA SER A 258 -8.94 -6.98 -2.15
C SER A 258 -8.09 -5.99 -1.36
N GLU A 259 -6.80 -6.05 -1.56
CA GLU A 259 -5.83 -5.07 -1.05
C GLU A 259 -4.73 -4.90 -2.11
N SER A 260 -4.62 -3.71 -2.65
CA SER A 260 -3.69 -3.47 -3.75
C SER A 260 -2.24 -3.74 -3.37
N TYR A 261 -1.83 -3.31 -2.17
CA TYR A 261 -0.50 -3.61 -1.60
C TYR A 261 -0.62 -4.15 -0.17
N GLY A 262 -1.05 -3.32 0.79
CA GLY A 262 -1.19 -3.66 2.20
C GLY A 262 -0.07 -3.14 3.09
N LEU A 263 0.13 -1.80 3.16
CA LEU A 263 1.14 -1.18 4.04
C LEU A 263 1.04 -1.63 5.51
N VAL A 264 -0.17 -1.91 5.98
CA VAL A 264 -0.39 -2.44 7.35
C VAL A 264 0.27 -3.80 7.59
N VAL A 265 0.55 -4.57 6.53
CA VAL A 265 1.33 -5.81 6.61
C VAL A 265 2.80 -5.49 6.88
N GLU A 266 3.34 -4.51 6.17
CA GLU A 266 4.71 -4.02 6.37
C GLU A 266 4.89 -3.43 7.77
N GLU A 267 3.89 -2.67 8.25
CA GLU A 267 3.85 -2.14 9.61
C GLU A 267 3.87 -3.26 10.67
N ALA A 268 3.04 -4.30 10.51
CA ALA A 268 3.01 -5.44 11.42
C ALA A 268 4.38 -6.14 11.48
N LEU A 269 4.98 -6.43 10.34
CA LEU A 269 6.29 -7.06 10.25
C LEU A 269 7.40 -6.19 10.85
N ASN A 270 7.39 -4.86 10.62
CA ASN A 270 8.34 -3.94 11.24
C ASN A 270 8.22 -3.93 12.78
N ASN A 271 7.05 -4.25 13.30
CA ASN A 271 6.81 -4.38 14.74
C ASN A 271 7.06 -5.80 15.29
N GLY A 272 7.67 -6.69 14.52
CA GLY A 272 8.02 -8.03 14.95
C GLY A 272 6.87 -9.04 14.95
N THR A 273 5.75 -8.74 14.29
CA THR A 273 4.49 -9.51 14.33
C THR A 273 4.31 -10.29 13.03
N PRO A 274 4.36 -11.64 13.05
CA PRO A 274 4.01 -12.49 11.91
C PRO A 274 2.58 -12.27 11.44
N VAL A 275 2.31 -12.63 10.18
CA VAL A 275 1.05 -12.27 9.53
C VAL A 275 0.27 -13.47 9.00
N LEU A 276 -1.07 -13.36 9.01
CA LEU A 276 -2.01 -14.32 8.41
C LEU A 276 -2.90 -13.57 7.42
N LEU A 277 -2.68 -13.76 6.13
CA LEU A 277 -3.27 -12.95 5.07
C LEU A 277 -4.18 -13.75 4.16
N SER A 278 -5.23 -13.12 3.64
CA SER A 278 -5.91 -13.68 2.47
C SER A 278 -5.01 -13.64 1.24
N HIS A 279 -5.19 -14.60 0.31
CA HIS A 279 -4.44 -14.63 -0.95
C HIS A 279 -4.72 -13.44 -1.89
N MET A 280 -5.54 -12.48 -1.45
CA MET A 280 -5.93 -11.30 -2.22
C MET A 280 -5.12 -10.05 -1.85
N ILE A 281 -4.10 -10.19 -1.01
CA ILE A 281 -3.23 -9.08 -0.59
C ILE A 281 -2.08 -8.93 -1.58
N GLY A 282 -1.82 -7.70 -2.05
CA GLY A 282 -0.85 -7.44 -3.12
C GLY A 282 0.61 -7.71 -2.76
N CYS A 283 1.00 -7.49 -1.50
CA CYS A 283 2.38 -7.70 -1.03
C CYS A 283 2.69 -9.16 -0.62
N GLN A 284 1.70 -10.07 -0.64
CA GLN A 284 1.83 -11.40 -0.06
C GLN A 284 3.04 -12.20 -0.59
N ASP A 285 3.23 -12.23 -1.91
CA ASP A 285 4.30 -13.03 -2.53
C ASP A 285 5.68 -12.49 -2.16
N ASN A 286 5.90 -11.20 -2.42
CA ASN A 286 7.22 -10.59 -2.28
C ASN A 286 7.62 -10.34 -0.82
N LEU A 287 6.66 -9.95 0.02
CA LEU A 287 6.95 -9.53 1.40
C LEU A 287 6.77 -10.68 2.39
N VAL A 288 5.80 -11.57 2.19
CA VAL A 288 5.42 -12.57 3.19
C VAL A 288 5.92 -13.97 2.82
N VAL A 289 5.52 -14.50 1.65
CA VAL A 289 5.86 -15.87 1.25
C VAL A 289 7.35 -16.02 1.02
N ASN A 290 7.97 -15.12 0.26
CA ASN A 290 9.39 -15.19 -0.08
C ASN A 290 10.32 -15.00 1.13
N ASN A 291 9.85 -14.37 2.21
CA ASN A 291 10.61 -14.16 3.44
C ASN A 291 10.23 -15.14 4.55
N ASP A 292 9.21 -15.98 4.33
CA ASP A 292 8.70 -16.95 5.31
C ASP A 292 8.40 -16.29 6.68
N VAL A 293 7.59 -15.23 6.64
CA VAL A 293 7.25 -14.38 7.81
C VAL A 293 5.76 -14.42 8.17
N GLY A 294 5.00 -15.29 7.54
CA GLY A 294 3.58 -15.44 7.76
C GLY A 294 2.96 -16.50 6.87
N LEU A 295 1.65 -16.62 6.94
CA LEU A 295 0.87 -17.57 6.17
C LEU A 295 -0.19 -16.89 5.32
N VAL A 296 -0.55 -17.54 4.20
CA VAL A 296 -1.56 -17.08 3.28
C VAL A 296 -2.66 -18.13 3.17
N PHE A 297 -3.93 -17.71 3.30
CA PHE A 297 -5.08 -18.57 3.17
C PHE A 297 -5.96 -18.20 1.96
N LYS A 298 -6.68 -19.18 1.44
CA LYS A 298 -7.67 -18.95 0.39
C LYS A 298 -8.91 -18.29 0.98
N LEU A 299 -9.29 -17.18 0.41
CA LEU A 299 -10.50 -16.46 0.80
C LEU A 299 -11.75 -17.33 0.56
N ASN A 300 -12.70 -17.28 1.49
CA ASN A 300 -13.93 -18.08 1.51
C ASN A 300 -13.71 -19.61 1.59
N ASP A 301 -12.52 -20.07 1.88
CA ASP A 301 -12.21 -21.47 2.15
C ASP A 301 -11.95 -21.62 3.66
N VAL A 302 -13.01 -22.00 4.39
CA VAL A 302 -12.96 -22.15 5.86
C VAL A 302 -11.95 -23.20 6.26
N ALA A 303 -11.90 -24.33 5.55
CA ALA A 303 -10.98 -25.41 5.88
C ALA A 303 -9.51 -25.00 5.69
N ASP A 304 -9.22 -24.20 4.67
CA ASP A 304 -7.88 -23.66 4.48
C ASP A 304 -7.51 -22.65 5.56
N PHE A 305 -8.44 -21.75 5.91
CA PHE A 305 -8.20 -20.79 7.00
C PHE A 305 -7.90 -21.50 8.32
N GLU A 306 -8.73 -22.46 8.72
CA GLU A 306 -8.56 -23.25 9.94
C GLU A 306 -7.22 -24.01 9.95
N ARG A 307 -6.83 -24.56 8.82
CA ARG A 307 -5.52 -25.21 8.67
C ARG A 307 -4.38 -24.21 8.88
N GLN A 308 -4.43 -23.00 8.27
CA GLN A 308 -3.38 -21.99 8.46
C GLN A 308 -3.42 -21.41 9.87
N MET A 309 -4.59 -21.22 10.46
CA MET A 309 -4.78 -20.78 11.84
C MET A 309 -4.12 -21.78 12.82
N SER A 310 -4.42 -23.07 12.70
CA SER A 310 -3.82 -24.12 13.51
C SER A 310 -2.29 -24.15 13.35
N ARG A 311 -1.78 -23.96 12.13
CA ARG A 311 -0.33 -23.93 11.89
C ARG A 311 0.34 -22.72 12.56
N ILE A 312 -0.23 -21.52 12.43
CA ILE A 312 0.37 -20.32 13.01
C ILE A 312 0.26 -20.31 14.54
N CYS A 313 -0.75 -20.99 15.11
CA CYS A 313 -0.89 -21.15 16.55
C CYS A 313 0.04 -22.23 17.15
N ASN A 314 0.71 -23.04 16.33
CA ASN A 314 1.74 -23.96 16.81
C ASN A 314 2.99 -23.17 17.24
N ALA A 315 3.36 -23.23 18.52
CA ALA A 315 4.43 -22.39 19.07
C ALA A 315 5.78 -22.54 18.34
N ASN A 316 6.19 -23.77 17.99
CA ASN A 316 7.45 -23.99 17.28
C ASN A 316 7.45 -23.36 15.89
N PHE A 317 6.35 -23.54 15.14
CA PHE A 317 6.20 -22.94 13.82
C PHE A 317 6.10 -21.41 13.88
N TYR A 318 5.35 -20.89 14.85
CA TYR A 318 5.23 -19.46 15.11
C TYR A 318 6.60 -18.82 15.42
N ASN A 319 7.37 -19.43 16.32
CA ASN A 319 8.70 -18.94 16.67
C ASN A 319 9.66 -18.97 15.50
N HIS A 320 9.53 -19.93 14.58
CA HIS A 320 10.27 -19.94 13.32
C HIS A 320 9.92 -18.70 12.47
N LEU A 321 8.62 -18.41 12.25
CA LEU A 321 8.19 -17.20 11.51
C LEU A 321 8.70 -15.93 12.20
N ARG A 322 8.54 -15.82 13.50
CA ARG A 322 8.95 -14.66 14.29
C ARG A 322 10.45 -14.40 14.23
N LYS A 323 11.25 -15.47 14.24
CA LYS A 323 12.70 -15.41 14.03
C LYS A 323 13.06 -14.89 12.62
N ASN A 324 12.27 -15.22 11.61
CA ASN A 324 12.47 -14.68 10.27
C ASN A 324 12.08 -13.20 10.21
N VAL A 325 10.96 -12.81 10.85
CA VAL A 325 10.58 -11.38 10.97
C VAL A 325 11.71 -10.56 11.61
N SER A 326 12.33 -11.05 12.67
CA SER A 326 13.41 -10.33 13.37
C SER A 326 14.69 -10.14 12.54
N LYS A 327 14.82 -10.84 11.42
CA LYS A 327 15.95 -10.69 10.47
C LYS A 327 15.66 -9.73 9.33
N MET A 328 14.42 -9.23 9.22
CA MET A 328 14.06 -8.30 8.16
C MET A 328 14.73 -6.95 8.40
N ASP A 329 15.45 -6.49 7.40
CA ASP A 329 16.12 -5.19 7.40
C ASP A 329 15.28 -4.17 6.63
N PHE A 330 14.42 -3.45 7.36
CA PHE A 330 13.52 -2.45 6.79
C PHE A 330 14.28 -1.19 6.33
N GLU A 331 15.46 -0.90 6.86
CA GLU A 331 16.29 0.20 6.37
C GLU A 331 16.81 -0.07 4.96
N LYS A 332 17.39 -1.26 4.78
CA LYS A 332 17.83 -1.74 3.47
C LYS A 332 16.65 -1.89 2.49
N PHE A 333 15.48 -2.28 2.99
CA PHE A 333 14.27 -2.36 2.18
C PHE A 333 13.88 -0.98 1.62
N GLU A 334 13.84 0.06 2.45
CA GLU A 334 13.58 1.45 2.02
C GLU A 334 14.67 1.98 1.08
N GLU A 335 15.95 1.68 1.34
CA GLU A 335 17.05 2.03 0.43
C GLU A 335 16.86 1.41 -0.96
N ASN A 336 16.43 0.15 -1.03
CA ASN A 336 16.16 -0.53 -2.28
C ASN A 336 14.98 0.11 -3.03
N ILE A 337 13.93 0.55 -2.32
CA ILE A 337 12.82 1.32 -2.92
C ILE A 337 13.37 2.60 -3.56
N VAL A 338 14.15 3.40 -2.84
CA VAL A 338 14.76 4.63 -3.38
C VAL A 338 15.62 4.31 -4.59
N ARG A 339 16.47 3.29 -4.50
CA ARG A 339 17.36 2.86 -5.61
C ARG A 339 16.56 2.50 -6.86
N ALA A 340 15.41 1.85 -6.72
CA ALA A 340 14.57 1.51 -7.86
C ALA A 340 14.05 2.77 -8.60
N PHE A 341 13.87 3.88 -7.91
CA PHE A 341 13.49 5.14 -8.53
C PHE A 341 14.68 5.89 -9.17
N ILE A 342 15.83 5.91 -8.53
CA ILE A 342 16.98 6.70 -9.01
C ILE A 342 17.81 5.97 -10.10
N GLY A 343 17.71 4.64 -10.25
CA GLY A 343 18.32 3.85 -11.33
C GLY A 343 19.56 3.12 -10.89
#